data_07b85ef49986583df2076e9a2d6648cb
#
_entry.id   07b85ef49986583df2076e9a2d6648cb
#
_cell.length_a   1.000
_cell.length_b   1.000
_cell.length_c   1.000
_cell.angle_alpha   90.00
_cell.angle_beta   90.00
_cell.angle_gamma   90.00
#
_symmetry.space_group_name_H-M   'P 1'
#
loop_
_entity.id
_entity.type
_entity.pdbx_description
1 polymer ?
#
loop_
_entity_poly.entity_id
_entity_poly.type
_entity_poly.pdbx_seq_one_letter_code
_entity_poly.pdbx_strand_id
1 'polypeptide(L)'
;FPLPAGELAGLIAPLQLGEGSGLLDRAVWQEVPAPPPSQPLLEAGFKIGQSVATGALVGVDPDGHGLATGGSRSGKSSFVYAMLEQLIAKGDDAPGIFLVDPHVSLADAFLDAITQLPEEQKQKAIKRLRVITPDQPQVIPLNLLAVPDFTWAGNAIVQVGRRIWDDYWGPRMQAALLGLFRLAHVWNQHHPEAGLGLLHIVFMAFNKKWRHTAMALLPPGERMGALALDALLGQVGEEDKKSQ
;
A
#
# COMPACT_ATOMS: atom_id res chain seq x y z
N PHE A 1 -20.06 4.69 9.01
CA PHE A 1 -20.61 4.41 10.33
C PHE A 1 -19.84 5.25 11.34
N PRO A 2 -20.46 6.16 12.09
CA PRO A 2 -19.78 6.83 13.18
C PRO A 2 -19.56 5.82 14.31
N LEU A 3 -18.30 5.60 14.68
CA LEU A 3 -17.98 4.86 15.90
C LEU A 3 -18.56 5.61 17.10
N PRO A 4 -19.25 4.95 18.04
CA PRO A 4 -19.72 5.61 19.23
C PRO A 4 -18.54 6.17 20.02
N ALA A 5 -18.68 7.41 20.52
CA ALA A 5 -17.60 8.16 21.16
C ALA A 5 -16.91 7.42 22.34
N GLY A 6 -17.53 6.39 22.91
CA GLY A 6 -16.94 5.53 23.94
C GLY A 6 -15.89 4.54 23.44
N GLU A 7 -15.90 4.16 22.14
CA GLU A 7 -14.90 3.25 21.60
C GLU A 7 -13.58 3.96 21.22
N LEU A 8 -13.64 5.28 20.96
CA LEU A 8 -12.46 6.10 20.71
C LEU A 8 -11.66 6.41 21.98
N ALA A 9 -12.32 6.46 23.14
CA ALA A 9 -11.65 6.82 24.41
C ALA A 9 -10.67 5.75 24.91
N GLY A 10 -10.83 4.49 24.51
CA GLY A 10 -9.91 3.40 24.88
C GLY A 10 -8.68 3.27 24.01
N LEU A 11 -8.67 3.92 22.83
CA LEU A 11 -7.59 3.82 21.84
C LEU A 11 -6.64 5.04 21.83
N ILE A 12 -7.01 6.14 22.48
CA ILE A 12 -6.18 7.34 22.55
C ILE A 12 -5.42 7.32 23.87
N ALA A 13 -4.17 6.85 23.84
CA ALA A 13 -3.23 7.17 24.92
C ALA A 13 -3.10 8.69 24.99
N PRO A 14 -3.07 9.30 26.19
CA PRO A 14 -2.96 10.76 26.32
C PRO A 14 -1.72 11.23 25.57
N LEU A 15 -1.93 12.10 24.59
CA LEU A 15 -0.86 12.86 23.96
C LEU A 15 -0.21 13.67 25.08
N GLN A 16 1.03 13.33 25.44
CA GLN A 16 1.87 14.21 26.26
C GLN A 16 2.19 15.44 25.40
N LEU A 17 1.31 16.41 25.44
CA LEU A 17 1.60 17.74 24.92
C LEU A 17 2.51 18.42 25.97
N GLY A 18 3.68 18.87 25.49
CA GLY A 18 4.69 19.50 26.33
C GLY A 18 4.11 20.64 27.21
N GLU A 19 4.77 20.87 28.33
CA GLU A 19 4.47 21.93 29.29
C GLU A 19 4.27 23.26 28.56
N GLY A 20 3.03 23.78 28.58
CA GLY A 20 2.73 25.10 28.04
C GLY A 20 1.33 25.34 27.46
N SER A 21 0.52 24.32 27.23
CA SER A 21 -0.84 24.55 26.75
C SER A 21 -1.87 24.49 27.88
N GLY A 22 -2.09 25.63 28.54
CA GLY A 22 -3.09 25.77 29.63
C GLY A 22 -4.56 25.48 29.25
N LEU A 23 -4.78 24.94 28.04
CA LEU A 23 -6.07 24.43 27.59
C LEU A 23 -6.32 22.98 28.04
N LEU A 24 -5.28 22.20 28.31
CA LEU A 24 -5.42 20.80 28.70
C LEU A 24 -5.46 20.56 30.21
N ASP A 25 -5.01 21.49 31.01
CA ASP A 25 -5.14 21.43 32.49
C ASP A 25 -6.59 21.47 32.97
N ARG A 26 -7.55 21.80 32.11
CA ARG A 26 -8.98 21.79 32.40
C ARG A 26 -9.74 20.58 31.84
N ALA A 27 -9.09 19.69 31.10
CA ALA A 27 -9.72 18.46 30.64
C ALA A 27 -9.78 17.48 31.82
N VAL A 28 -10.91 17.34 32.43
CA VAL A 28 -11.20 16.26 33.39
C VAL A 28 -11.32 14.99 32.54
N TRP A 29 -10.25 14.22 32.49
CA TRP A 29 -10.26 12.90 31.88
C TRP A 29 -11.12 11.98 32.75
N GLN A 30 -12.29 11.65 32.26
CA GLN A 30 -13.11 10.63 32.89
C GLN A 30 -12.68 9.29 32.30
N GLU A 31 -12.09 8.42 33.13
CA GLU A 31 -11.87 7.02 32.73
C GLU A 31 -13.24 6.39 32.52
N VAL A 32 -13.64 6.25 31.27
CA VAL A 32 -14.82 5.48 30.91
C VAL A 32 -14.34 4.03 30.74
N PRO A 33 -14.79 3.09 31.57
CA PRO A 33 -14.44 1.70 31.37
C PRO A 33 -14.92 1.25 29.99
N ALA A 34 -14.00 0.66 29.22
CA ALA A 34 -14.36 0.09 27.94
C ALA A 34 -15.50 -0.93 28.13
N PRO A 35 -16.53 -0.93 27.31
CA PRO A 35 -17.57 -1.92 27.38
C PRO A 35 -16.94 -3.32 27.23
N PRO A 36 -17.43 -4.34 27.93
CA PRO A 36 -16.93 -5.69 27.76
C PRO A 36 -17.11 -6.11 26.30
N PRO A 37 -16.08 -6.69 25.67
CA PRO A 37 -16.19 -7.17 24.29
C PRO A 37 -17.31 -8.20 24.19
N SER A 38 -18.04 -8.14 23.09
CA SER A 38 -19.06 -9.16 22.81
C SER A 38 -18.40 -10.54 22.68
N GLN A 39 -19.07 -11.60 23.11
CA GLN A 39 -18.56 -12.97 22.97
C GLN A 39 -18.14 -13.31 21.53
N PRO A 40 -18.91 -12.98 20.49
CA PRO A 40 -18.50 -13.19 19.10
C PRO A 40 -17.18 -12.47 18.73
N LEU A 41 -16.94 -11.29 19.27
CA LEU A 41 -15.69 -10.55 19.02
C LEU A 41 -14.48 -11.25 19.64
N LEU A 42 -14.63 -11.87 20.80
CA LEU A 42 -13.57 -12.66 21.43
C LEU A 42 -13.27 -13.96 20.69
N GLU A 43 -14.26 -14.55 20.03
CA GLU A 43 -14.11 -15.78 19.27
C GLU A 43 -13.54 -15.56 17.88
N ALA A 44 -13.99 -14.51 17.18
CA ALA A 44 -13.62 -14.20 15.79
C ALA A 44 -12.52 -13.16 15.66
N GLY A 45 -12.38 -12.24 16.65
CA GLY A 45 -11.46 -11.10 16.60
C GLY A 45 -10.03 -11.43 17.02
N PHE A 46 -9.16 -10.43 16.87
CA PHE A 46 -7.82 -10.49 17.43
C PHE A 46 -7.86 -10.28 18.93
N LYS A 47 -7.24 -11.18 19.69
CA LYS A 47 -7.04 -11.03 21.12
C LYS A 47 -5.87 -10.10 21.37
N ILE A 48 -6.13 -8.93 21.96
CA ILE A 48 -5.11 -7.90 22.14
C ILE A 48 -4.62 -7.76 23.60
N GLY A 49 -5.28 -8.39 24.54
CA GLY A 49 -4.88 -8.37 25.96
C GLY A 49 -6.01 -8.71 26.91
N GLN A 50 -5.81 -8.32 28.16
CA GLN A 50 -6.81 -8.45 29.22
C GLN A 50 -7.05 -7.11 29.91
N SER A 51 -8.30 -6.84 30.23
CA SER A 51 -8.65 -5.68 31.06
C SER A 51 -8.05 -5.81 32.44
N VAL A 52 -7.27 -4.84 32.87
CA VAL A 52 -6.69 -4.81 34.22
C VAL A 52 -7.79 -4.74 35.30
N ALA A 53 -8.90 -4.10 35.01
CA ALA A 53 -9.99 -3.93 35.96
C ALA A 53 -10.84 -5.19 36.16
N THR A 54 -11.05 -5.98 35.09
CA THR A 54 -11.99 -7.11 35.11
C THR A 54 -11.35 -8.47 34.85
N GLY A 55 -10.10 -8.50 34.39
CA GLY A 55 -9.44 -9.72 33.91
C GLY A 55 -10.03 -10.29 32.62
N ALA A 56 -11.05 -9.64 32.02
CA ALA A 56 -11.68 -10.11 30.81
C ALA A 56 -10.75 -9.91 29.61
N LEU A 57 -10.78 -10.87 28.67
CA LEU A 57 -10.08 -10.76 27.40
C LEU A 57 -10.63 -9.58 26.61
N VAL A 58 -9.74 -8.83 25.96
CA VAL A 58 -10.09 -7.73 25.05
C VAL A 58 -9.72 -8.15 23.63
N GLY A 59 -10.70 -8.04 22.74
CA GLY A 59 -10.53 -8.33 21.32
C GLY A 59 -10.86 -7.12 20.45
N VAL A 60 -10.35 -7.12 19.22
CA VAL A 60 -10.68 -6.15 18.17
C VAL A 60 -11.16 -6.88 16.93
N ASP A 61 -12.10 -6.24 16.23
CA ASP A 61 -12.64 -6.76 14.98
C ASP A 61 -11.55 -6.78 13.90
N PRO A 62 -11.31 -7.93 13.26
CA PRO A 62 -10.33 -8.04 12.17
C PRO A 62 -10.78 -7.34 10.88
N ASP A 63 -12.08 -7.10 10.69
CA ASP A 63 -12.64 -6.56 9.45
C ASP A 63 -12.55 -5.03 9.36
N GLY A 64 -12.06 -4.37 10.41
CA GLY A 64 -11.90 -2.93 10.49
C GLY A 64 -10.48 -2.43 10.19
N HIS A 65 -10.37 -1.10 10.00
CA HIS A 65 -9.09 -0.43 9.98
C HIS A 65 -8.63 -0.14 11.41
N GLY A 66 -7.37 -0.48 11.72
CA GLY A 66 -6.77 -0.22 13.02
C GLY A 66 -5.59 0.75 12.91
N LEU A 67 -5.39 1.57 13.93
CA LEU A 67 -4.24 2.44 14.08
C LEU A 67 -3.57 2.21 15.44
N ALA A 68 -2.33 1.73 15.41
CA ALA A 68 -1.50 1.61 16.61
C ALA A 68 -0.52 2.76 16.68
N THR A 69 -0.64 3.62 17.69
CA THR A 69 0.24 4.77 17.91
C THR A 69 1.01 4.64 19.22
N GLY A 70 2.14 5.29 19.30
CA GLY A 70 2.98 5.30 20.50
C GLY A 70 4.40 5.76 20.20
N GLY A 71 5.14 6.12 21.21
CA GLY A 71 6.55 6.49 21.10
C GLY A 71 7.45 5.35 20.63
N SER A 72 8.71 5.64 20.38
CA SER A 72 9.71 4.58 20.11
C SER A 72 9.79 3.62 21.30
N ARG A 73 9.94 2.33 21.02
CA ARG A 73 9.99 1.24 22.02
C ARG A 73 8.72 1.04 22.87
N SER A 74 7.57 1.58 22.44
CA SER A 74 6.28 1.38 23.16
C SER A 74 5.61 0.04 22.87
N GLY A 75 6.22 -0.85 22.09
CA GLY A 75 5.67 -2.17 21.78
C GLY A 75 4.75 -2.23 20.56
N LYS A 76 4.67 -1.17 19.71
CA LYS A 76 3.83 -1.17 18.50
C LYS A 76 4.09 -2.37 17.59
N SER A 77 5.37 -2.64 17.28
CA SER A 77 5.75 -3.77 16.42
C SER A 77 5.42 -5.11 17.08
N SER A 78 5.63 -5.23 18.39
CA SER A 78 5.25 -6.44 19.14
C SER A 78 3.74 -6.67 19.14
N PHE A 79 2.95 -5.59 19.22
CA PHE A 79 1.50 -5.66 19.11
C PHE A 79 1.05 -6.16 17.72
N VAL A 80 1.61 -5.59 16.65
CA VAL A 80 1.31 -6.03 15.28
C VAL A 80 1.78 -7.48 15.07
N TYR A 81 2.95 -7.84 15.59
CA TYR A 81 3.48 -9.21 15.53
C TYR A 81 2.52 -10.21 16.19
N ALA A 82 2.01 -9.91 17.39
CA ALA A 82 1.04 -10.77 18.07
C ALA A 82 -0.27 -10.96 17.29
N MET A 83 -0.69 -9.95 16.50
CA MET A 83 -1.82 -10.10 15.58
C MET A 83 -1.46 -11.01 14.39
N LEU A 84 -0.27 -10.85 13.82
CA LEU A 84 0.22 -11.70 12.73
C LEU A 84 0.36 -13.17 13.14
N GLU A 85 0.83 -13.46 14.35
CA GLU A 85 0.88 -14.82 14.90
C GLU A 85 -0.51 -15.46 14.98
N GLN A 86 -1.53 -14.70 15.41
CA GLN A 86 -2.90 -15.19 15.44
C GLN A 86 -3.45 -15.47 14.03
N LEU A 87 -3.05 -14.69 13.02
CA LEU A 87 -3.41 -14.96 11.63
C LEU A 87 -2.73 -16.22 11.10
N ILE A 88 -1.44 -16.40 11.36
CA ILE A 88 -0.70 -17.60 10.97
C ILE A 88 -1.35 -18.84 11.59
N ALA A 89 -1.75 -18.77 12.86
CA ALA A 89 -2.37 -19.87 13.57
C ALA A 89 -3.71 -20.34 12.94
N LYS A 90 -4.39 -19.49 12.16
CA LYS A 90 -5.60 -19.86 11.39
C LYS A 90 -5.29 -20.79 10.20
N GLY A 91 -4.04 -20.92 9.79
CA GLY A 91 -3.64 -21.82 8.71
C GLY A 91 -4.30 -21.48 7.37
N ASP A 92 -5.02 -22.45 6.79
CA ASP A 92 -5.68 -22.28 5.48
C ASP A 92 -6.86 -21.28 5.51
N ASP A 93 -7.45 -21.06 6.68
CA ASP A 93 -8.54 -20.09 6.90
C ASP A 93 -8.02 -18.66 7.13
N ALA A 94 -6.69 -18.47 7.14
CA ALA A 94 -6.10 -17.14 7.28
C ALA A 94 -6.41 -16.26 6.06
N PRO A 95 -6.80 -14.99 6.27
CA PRO A 95 -6.94 -14.04 5.18
C PRO A 95 -5.57 -13.77 4.52
N GLY A 96 -5.59 -13.16 3.34
CA GLY A 96 -4.37 -12.67 2.72
C GLY A 96 -3.69 -11.60 3.58
N ILE A 97 -2.38 -11.71 3.80
CA ILE A 97 -1.59 -10.75 4.57
C ILE A 97 -0.71 -9.99 3.60
N PHE A 98 -0.75 -8.65 3.65
CA PHE A 98 0.17 -7.76 2.96
C PHE A 98 0.91 -6.92 4.00
N LEU A 99 2.18 -7.26 4.25
CA LEU A 99 3.04 -6.58 5.21
C LEU A 99 4.03 -5.67 4.51
N VAL A 100 4.03 -4.38 4.88
CA VAL A 100 5.04 -3.41 4.46
C VAL A 100 5.83 -2.97 5.70
N ASP A 101 7.10 -3.33 5.75
CA ASP A 101 7.98 -3.01 6.87
C ASP A 101 9.24 -2.29 6.40
N PRO A 102 9.31 -0.95 6.53
CA PRO A 102 10.50 -0.18 6.15
C PRO A 102 11.75 -0.53 6.99
N HIS A 103 11.56 -1.13 8.16
CA HIS A 103 12.65 -1.46 9.10
C HIS A 103 13.06 -2.93 9.07
N VAL A 104 12.38 -3.76 8.30
CA VAL A 104 12.62 -5.20 8.10
C VAL A 104 12.42 -6.08 9.36
N SER A 105 12.55 -5.53 10.55
CA SER A 105 12.53 -6.30 11.81
C SER A 105 11.22 -7.05 12.08
N LEU A 106 10.09 -6.48 11.71
CA LEU A 106 8.79 -7.14 11.84
C LEU A 106 8.61 -8.24 10.78
N ALA A 107 9.09 -7.96 9.55
CA ALA A 107 9.08 -8.94 8.47
C ALA A 107 9.95 -10.15 8.79
N ASP A 108 11.15 -9.95 9.32
CA ASP A 108 12.04 -11.04 9.76
C ASP A 108 11.42 -11.86 10.87
N ALA A 109 10.86 -11.21 11.90
CA ALA A 109 10.16 -11.93 12.98
C ALA A 109 8.97 -12.75 12.46
N PHE A 110 8.25 -12.22 11.46
CA PHE A 110 7.15 -12.94 10.82
C PHE A 110 7.65 -14.17 10.02
N LEU A 111 8.75 -14.04 9.30
CA LEU A 111 9.38 -15.16 8.59
C LEU A 111 9.89 -16.22 9.57
N ASP A 112 10.48 -15.82 10.68
CA ASP A 112 10.92 -16.72 11.73
C ASP A 112 9.73 -17.49 12.33
N ALA A 113 8.60 -16.82 12.58
CA ALA A 113 7.38 -17.49 13.04
C ALA A 113 6.89 -18.56 12.05
N ILE A 114 6.95 -18.30 10.75
CA ILE A 114 6.61 -19.30 9.73
C ILE A 114 7.56 -20.51 9.81
N THR A 115 8.84 -20.31 10.09
CA THR A 115 9.81 -21.42 10.20
C THR A 115 9.53 -22.32 11.39
N GLN A 116 8.89 -21.80 12.45
CA GLN A 116 8.53 -22.55 13.67
C GLN A 116 7.22 -23.33 13.53
N LEU A 117 6.47 -23.15 12.44
CA LEU A 117 5.24 -23.91 12.21
C LEU A 117 5.52 -25.42 12.04
N PRO A 118 4.53 -26.29 12.36
CA PRO A 118 4.56 -27.69 11.98
C PRO A 118 4.84 -27.83 10.47
N GLU A 119 5.60 -28.87 10.09
CA GLU A 119 6.15 -28.99 8.74
C GLU A 119 5.09 -28.87 7.63
N GLU A 120 3.92 -29.48 7.81
CA GLU A 120 2.83 -29.39 6.82
C GLU A 120 2.33 -27.95 6.64
N GLN A 121 2.12 -27.22 7.74
CA GLN A 121 1.66 -25.83 7.71
C GLN A 121 2.74 -24.91 7.15
N LYS A 122 3.99 -25.13 7.51
CA LYS A 122 5.15 -24.40 6.98
C LYS A 122 5.24 -24.53 5.46
N GLN A 123 5.13 -25.72 4.91
CA GLN A 123 5.17 -25.95 3.47
C GLN A 123 4.02 -25.25 2.74
N LYS A 124 2.82 -25.25 3.32
CA LYS A 124 1.67 -24.50 2.79
C LYS A 124 1.93 -22.99 2.82
N ALA A 125 2.44 -22.46 3.94
CA ALA A 125 2.76 -21.06 4.09
C ALA A 125 3.84 -20.61 3.09
N ILE A 126 4.92 -21.37 2.93
CA ILE A 126 6.02 -21.06 2.00
C ILE A 126 5.51 -20.99 0.54
N LYS A 127 4.61 -21.88 0.12
CA LYS A 127 4.03 -21.85 -1.23
C LYS A 127 3.24 -20.58 -1.51
N ARG A 128 2.62 -19.99 -0.49
CA ARG A 128 1.84 -18.76 -0.58
C ARG A 128 2.68 -17.49 -0.35
N LEU A 129 3.84 -17.63 0.29
CA LEU A 129 4.70 -16.53 0.67
C LEU A 129 5.33 -15.86 -0.58
N ARG A 130 5.34 -14.53 -0.59
CA ARG A 130 6.08 -13.72 -1.56
C ARG A 130 6.82 -12.64 -0.78
N VAL A 131 8.13 -12.71 -0.77
CA VAL A 131 9.01 -11.73 -0.13
C VAL A 131 9.58 -10.83 -1.23
N ILE A 132 9.36 -9.52 -1.09
CA ILE A 132 9.84 -8.53 -2.06
C ILE A 132 10.78 -7.59 -1.29
N THR A 133 12.08 -7.69 -1.54
CA THR A 133 13.08 -6.79 -0.98
C THR A 133 13.96 -6.23 -2.10
N PRO A 134 14.36 -4.94 -2.03
CA PRO A 134 15.20 -4.32 -3.04
C PRO A 134 16.59 -4.96 -3.18
N ASP A 135 17.09 -5.55 -2.10
CA ASP A 135 18.48 -6.02 -1.98
C ASP A 135 18.68 -7.48 -2.37
N GLN A 136 17.62 -8.16 -2.81
CA GLN A 136 17.76 -9.55 -3.23
C GLN A 136 18.25 -9.67 -4.66
N PRO A 137 19.17 -10.64 -4.95
CA PRO A 137 19.66 -10.89 -6.31
C PRO A 137 18.55 -11.39 -7.25
N GLN A 138 17.47 -11.95 -6.72
CA GLN A 138 16.28 -12.36 -7.46
C GLN A 138 15.15 -11.40 -7.19
N VAL A 139 14.78 -10.61 -8.20
CA VAL A 139 13.67 -9.66 -8.12
C VAL A 139 12.39 -10.34 -8.59
N ILE A 140 11.33 -10.25 -7.79
CA ILE A 140 9.99 -10.62 -8.25
C ILE A 140 9.51 -9.54 -9.22
N PRO A 141 9.28 -9.85 -10.50
CA PRO A 141 8.82 -8.86 -11.46
C PRO A 141 7.41 -8.42 -11.11
N LEU A 142 7.26 -7.16 -10.69
CA LEU A 142 5.97 -6.55 -10.43
C LEU A 142 5.63 -5.60 -11.57
N ASN A 143 4.72 -5.98 -12.44
CA ASN A 143 4.27 -5.11 -13.51
C ASN A 143 3.03 -4.32 -13.09
N LEU A 144 3.24 -3.08 -12.65
CA LEU A 144 2.17 -2.16 -12.23
C LEU A 144 1.23 -1.75 -13.37
N LEU A 145 1.59 -2.00 -14.62
CA LEU A 145 0.76 -1.70 -15.80
C LEU A 145 -0.05 -2.92 -16.29
N ALA A 146 0.14 -4.09 -15.68
CA ALA A 146 -0.58 -5.32 -16.03
C ALA A 146 -1.88 -5.50 -15.21
N VAL A 147 -2.39 -4.44 -14.60
CA VAL A 147 -3.64 -4.50 -13.81
C VAL A 147 -4.86 -4.26 -14.70
N PRO A 148 -6.03 -4.85 -14.38
CA PRO A 148 -7.25 -4.66 -15.16
C PRO A 148 -7.73 -3.19 -15.20
N ASP A 149 -7.65 -2.50 -14.07
CA ASP A 149 -8.03 -1.08 -13.96
C ASP A 149 -6.83 -0.16 -14.19
N PHE A 150 -6.65 0.22 -15.43
CA PHE A 150 -5.64 1.19 -15.84
C PHE A 150 -5.80 2.55 -15.15
N THR A 151 -7.03 3.03 -14.99
CA THR A 151 -7.29 4.38 -14.45
C THR A 151 -6.80 4.49 -13.02
N TRP A 152 -7.09 3.49 -12.22
CA TRP A 152 -6.60 3.41 -10.85
C TRP A 152 -5.08 3.33 -10.79
N ALA A 153 -4.47 2.41 -11.54
CA ALA A 153 -3.02 2.21 -11.52
C ALA A 153 -2.26 3.43 -12.04
N GLY A 154 -2.70 4.02 -13.15
CA GLY A 154 -2.09 5.21 -13.73
C GLY A 154 -2.11 6.39 -12.76
N ASN A 155 -3.25 6.65 -12.13
CA ASN A 155 -3.38 7.70 -11.13
C ASN A 155 -2.52 7.44 -9.89
N ALA A 156 -2.44 6.20 -9.40
CA ALA A 156 -1.59 5.84 -8.27
C ALA A 156 -0.10 6.10 -8.57
N ILE A 157 0.38 5.68 -9.74
CA ILE A 157 1.76 5.91 -10.17
C ILE A 157 2.06 7.41 -10.30
N VAL A 158 1.13 8.18 -10.88
CA VAL A 158 1.23 9.64 -11.00
C VAL A 158 1.31 10.31 -9.63
N GLN A 159 0.48 9.89 -8.67
CA GLN A 159 0.54 10.44 -7.31
C GLN A 159 1.86 10.14 -6.59
N VAL A 160 2.39 8.93 -6.75
CA VAL A 160 3.71 8.56 -6.20
C VAL A 160 4.80 9.41 -6.86
N GLY A 161 4.79 9.50 -8.20
CA GLY A 161 5.74 10.31 -8.94
C GLY A 161 5.73 11.79 -8.53
N ARG A 162 4.54 12.36 -8.33
CA ARG A 162 4.38 13.73 -7.85
C ARG A 162 5.01 13.93 -6.47
N ARG A 163 4.89 12.97 -5.55
CA ARG A 163 5.51 13.06 -4.21
C ARG A 163 7.03 12.96 -4.25
N ILE A 164 7.59 12.22 -5.21
CA ILE A 164 9.04 12.03 -5.34
C ILE A 164 9.70 13.22 -6.04
N TRP A 165 9.04 13.79 -7.04
CA TRP A 165 9.60 14.84 -7.92
C TRP A 165 8.74 16.10 -7.92
N ASP A 166 8.29 16.58 -6.77
CA ASP A 166 7.33 17.69 -6.63
C ASP A 166 7.76 18.95 -7.38
N ASP A 167 9.03 19.35 -7.26
CA ASP A 167 9.60 20.55 -7.92
C ASP A 167 9.60 20.47 -9.46
N TYR A 168 9.61 19.26 -10.02
CA TYR A 168 9.67 19.02 -11.47
C TYR A 168 8.32 18.57 -12.04
N TRP A 169 7.30 18.44 -11.19
CA TRP A 169 6.00 17.89 -11.57
C TRP A 169 5.06 18.96 -12.09
N GLY A 170 4.76 18.93 -13.38
CA GLY A 170 3.81 19.85 -14.01
C GLY A 170 2.65 19.17 -14.72
N PRO A 171 1.58 19.90 -15.06
CA PRO A 171 0.42 19.35 -15.76
C PRO A 171 0.77 18.66 -17.08
N ARG A 172 1.78 19.17 -17.80
CA ARG A 172 2.27 18.58 -19.07
C ARG A 172 2.89 17.20 -18.84
N MET A 173 3.75 17.08 -17.82
CA MET A 173 4.40 15.81 -17.45
C MET A 173 3.35 14.79 -17.02
N GLN A 174 2.40 15.20 -16.21
CA GLN A 174 1.30 14.32 -15.78
C GLN A 174 0.48 13.82 -16.97
N ALA A 175 0.08 14.71 -17.87
CA ALA A 175 -0.69 14.36 -19.07
C ALA A 175 0.11 13.41 -19.99
N ALA A 176 1.41 13.66 -20.17
CA ALA A 176 2.29 12.82 -20.96
C ALA A 176 2.41 11.40 -20.37
N LEU A 177 2.64 11.30 -19.06
CA LEU A 177 2.75 10.00 -18.39
C LEU A 177 1.44 9.21 -18.43
N LEU A 178 0.30 9.84 -18.15
CA LEU A 178 -1.00 9.16 -18.24
C LEU A 178 -1.29 8.67 -19.66
N GLY A 179 -0.96 9.47 -20.67
CA GLY A 179 -1.09 9.06 -22.06
C GLY A 179 -0.18 7.87 -22.43
N LEU A 180 1.08 7.88 -21.99
CA LEU A 180 2.01 6.78 -22.20
C LEU A 180 1.58 5.51 -21.46
N PHE A 181 1.10 5.64 -20.22
CA PHE A 181 0.54 4.51 -19.48
C PHE A 181 -0.66 3.91 -20.18
N ARG A 182 -1.53 4.74 -20.75
CA ARG A 182 -2.67 4.26 -21.54
C ARG A 182 -2.21 3.47 -22.77
N LEU A 183 -1.21 3.95 -23.49
CA LEU A 183 -0.64 3.24 -24.64
C LEU A 183 -0.04 1.88 -24.23
N ALA A 184 0.72 1.85 -23.14
CA ALA A 184 1.30 0.61 -22.62
C ALA A 184 0.22 -0.36 -22.13
N HIS A 185 -0.84 0.12 -21.51
CA HIS A 185 -1.96 -0.73 -21.08
C HIS A 185 -2.65 -1.38 -22.27
N VAL A 186 -2.99 -0.60 -23.30
CA VAL A 186 -3.61 -1.16 -24.53
C VAL A 186 -2.67 -2.13 -25.24
N TRP A 187 -1.37 -1.83 -25.28
CA TRP A 187 -0.38 -2.78 -25.79
C TRP A 187 -0.43 -4.09 -25.02
N ASN A 188 -0.41 -4.06 -23.69
CA ASN A 188 -0.44 -5.24 -22.83
C ASN A 188 -1.71 -6.08 -23.01
N GLN A 189 -2.84 -5.44 -23.33
CA GLN A 189 -4.08 -6.16 -23.63
C GLN A 189 -3.99 -6.95 -24.95
N HIS A 190 -3.23 -6.45 -25.93
CA HIS A 190 -3.05 -7.11 -27.24
C HIS A 190 -1.86 -8.07 -27.27
N HIS A 191 -0.92 -7.90 -26.33
CA HIS A 191 0.33 -8.67 -26.26
C HIS A 191 0.60 -9.15 -24.83
N PRO A 192 -0.23 -10.03 -24.27
CA PRO A 192 -0.12 -10.47 -22.86
C PRO A 192 1.20 -11.19 -22.57
N GLU A 193 1.81 -11.83 -23.57
CA GLU A 193 3.09 -12.55 -23.48
C GLU A 193 4.31 -11.61 -23.44
N ALA A 194 4.16 -10.36 -23.92
CA ALA A 194 5.24 -9.37 -24.03
C ALA A 194 4.86 -8.07 -23.30
N GLY A 195 4.41 -8.20 -22.07
CA GLY A 195 3.88 -7.09 -21.28
C GLY A 195 4.89 -5.97 -21.04
N LEU A 196 4.49 -4.73 -21.34
CA LEU A 196 5.28 -3.54 -21.07
C LEU A 196 5.17 -3.16 -19.58
N GLY A 197 6.31 -2.89 -18.97
CA GLY A 197 6.41 -2.34 -17.61
C GLY A 197 6.84 -0.87 -17.62
N LEU A 198 7.07 -0.29 -16.45
CA LEU A 198 7.40 1.13 -16.27
C LEU A 198 8.64 1.59 -17.07
N LEU A 199 9.68 0.77 -17.18
CA LEU A 199 10.86 1.11 -17.97
C LEU A 199 10.54 1.31 -19.45
N HIS A 200 9.60 0.57 -19.99
CA HIS A 200 9.19 0.69 -21.38
C HIS A 200 8.48 2.03 -21.68
N ILE A 201 7.89 2.67 -20.67
CA ILE A 201 7.28 4.00 -20.80
C ILE A 201 8.32 5.03 -21.22
N VAL A 202 9.53 4.98 -20.65
CA VAL A 202 10.64 5.86 -21.00
C VAL A 202 11.02 5.65 -22.47
N PHE A 203 11.22 4.39 -22.89
CA PHE A 203 11.54 4.09 -24.29
C PHE A 203 10.44 4.51 -25.25
N MET A 204 9.17 4.33 -24.87
CA MET A 204 8.03 4.76 -25.67
C MET A 204 7.97 6.29 -25.79
N ALA A 205 8.37 7.05 -24.74
CA ALA A 205 8.44 8.50 -24.79
C ALA A 205 9.42 9.01 -25.86
N PHE A 206 10.57 8.35 -26.03
CA PHE A 206 11.60 8.77 -26.99
C PHE A 206 11.49 8.08 -28.37
N ASN A 207 10.79 6.96 -28.48
CA ASN A 207 10.67 6.21 -29.73
C ASN A 207 9.32 6.47 -30.42
N LYS A 208 9.30 7.42 -31.34
CA LYS A 208 8.10 7.82 -32.10
C LYS A 208 7.47 6.65 -32.87
N LYS A 209 8.28 5.80 -33.51
CA LYS A 209 7.78 4.66 -34.28
C LYS A 209 7.01 3.69 -33.39
N TRP A 210 7.56 3.39 -32.23
CA TRP A 210 6.91 2.48 -31.28
C TRP A 210 5.61 3.09 -30.71
N ARG A 211 5.62 4.39 -30.35
CA ARG A 211 4.39 5.08 -29.94
C ARG A 211 3.30 4.97 -30.99
N HIS A 212 3.62 5.26 -32.25
CA HIS A 212 2.65 5.18 -33.34
C HIS A 212 2.08 3.76 -33.54
N THR A 213 2.89 2.74 -33.37
CA THR A 213 2.42 1.34 -33.40
C THR A 213 1.43 1.07 -32.27
N ALA A 214 1.73 1.53 -31.05
CA ALA A 214 0.82 1.39 -29.92
C ALA A 214 -0.46 2.22 -30.09
N MET A 215 -0.36 3.45 -30.65
CA MET A 215 -1.50 4.31 -30.93
C MET A 215 -2.49 3.69 -31.95
N ALA A 216 -1.99 2.90 -32.89
CA ALA A 216 -2.84 2.19 -33.85
C ALA A 216 -3.77 1.16 -33.19
N LEU A 217 -3.41 0.66 -32.00
CA LEU A 217 -4.21 -0.29 -31.22
C LEU A 217 -5.34 0.41 -30.41
N LEU A 218 -5.30 1.74 -30.27
CA LEU A 218 -6.32 2.49 -29.54
C LEU A 218 -7.68 2.45 -30.26
N PRO A 219 -8.77 2.45 -29.47
CA PRO A 219 -10.10 2.71 -30.00
C PRO A 219 -10.13 4.03 -30.78
N PRO A 220 -10.93 4.16 -31.87
CA PRO A 220 -10.96 5.35 -32.71
C PRO A 220 -11.21 6.66 -31.93
N GLY A 221 -12.06 6.63 -30.91
CA GLY A 221 -12.38 7.81 -30.09
C GLY A 221 -11.21 8.32 -29.22
N GLU A 222 -10.22 7.47 -28.92
CA GLU A 222 -9.06 7.82 -28.08
C GLU A 222 -7.86 8.30 -28.91
N ARG A 223 -7.85 8.07 -30.22
CA ARG A 223 -6.70 8.41 -31.10
C ARG A 223 -6.38 9.89 -31.16
N MET A 224 -7.39 10.75 -31.05
CA MET A 224 -7.18 12.21 -31.03
C MET A 224 -6.36 12.64 -29.80
N GLY A 225 -6.66 12.08 -28.63
CA GLY A 225 -5.87 12.34 -27.42
C GLY A 225 -4.42 11.84 -27.52
N ALA A 226 -4.22 10.70 -28.19
CA ALA A 226 -2.89 10.17 -28.45
C ALA A 226 -2.08 11.01 -29.45
N LEU A 227 -2.71 11.61 -30.45
CA LEU A 227 -2.05 12.57 -31.35
C LEU A 227 -1.59 13.83 -30.60
N ALA A 228 -2.40 14.32 -29.65
CA ALA A 228 -2.00 15.44 -28.80
C ALA A 228 -0.79 15.07 -27.91
N LEU A 229 -0.75 13.83 -27.40
CA LEU A 229 0.42 13.31 -26.68
C LEU A 229 1.67 13.27 -27.58
N ASP A 230 1.56 12.79 -28.80
CA ASP A 230 2.69 12.73 -29.75
C ASP A 230 3.23 14.12 -30.09
N ALA A 231 2.34 15.10 -30.28
CA ALA A 231 2.72 16.49 -30.46
C ALA A 231 3.43 17.08 -29.23
N LEU A 232 2.94 16.79 -28.03
CA LEU A 232 3.55 17.23 -26.77
C LEU A 232 4.98 16.70 -26.61
N LEU A 233 5.18 15.41 -26.87
CA LEU A 233 6.48 14.76 -26.75
C LEU A 233 7.45 15.17 -27.88
N GLY A 234 6.94 15.52 -29.05
CA GLY A 234 7.74 16.04 -30.17
C GLY A 234 8.37 17.41 -29.87
N GLN A 235 7.67 18.28 -29.16
CA GLN A 235 8.17 19.60 -28.77
C GLN A 235 9.36 19.53 -27.82
N VAL A 236 9.36 18.56 -26.88
CA VAL A 236 10.47 18.39 -25.93
C VAL A 236 11.79 18.01 -26.64
N GLY A 237 11.72 17.20 -27.70
CA GLY A 237 12.91 16.82 -28.49
C GLY A 237 13.47 17.93 -29.41
N GLU A 238 12.68 18.96 -29.73
CA GLU A 238 13.13 20.10 -30.54
C GLU A 238 13.75 21.23 -29.70
N GLU A 239 13.29 21.41 -28.46
CA GLU A 239 13.89 22.40 -27.54
C GLU A 239 15.31 22.00 -27.13
N ASP A 240 15.58 20.72 -26.91
CA ASP A 240 16.93 20.22 -26.59
C ASP A 240 17.92 20.40 -27.75
N LYS A 241 17.45 20.34 -29.02
CA LYS A 241 18.29 20.58 -30.20
C LYS A 241 18.63 22.04 -30.45
N LYS A 242 17.87 22.97 -29.88
CA LYS A 242 18.13 24.42 -29.99
C LYS A 242 19.01 24.96 -28.89
N SER A 243 19.24 24.17 -27.83
CA SER A 243 20.08 24.53 -26.68
C SER A 243 21.51 23.94 -26.74
N GLN A 244 21.82 23.18 -27.78
CA GLN A 244 23.16 22.71 -28.15
C GLN A 244 23.72 23.50 -29.33
#